data_9a6460305a2610b50396e64b6758dcb3
#
_entry.id   9a6460305a2610b50396e64b6758dcb3
#
_cell.length_a   1.000
_cell.length_b   1.000
_cell.length_c   1.000
_cell.angle_alpha   90.00
_cell.angle_beta   90.00
_cell.angle_gamma   90.00
#
_symmetry.space_group_name_H-M   'P 1'
#
loop_
_entity.id
_entity.type
_entity.pdbx_description
1 polymer ?
#
loop_
_entity_poly.entity_id
_entity_poly.type
_entity_poly.pdbx_seq_one_letter_code
_entity_poly.pdbx_strand_id
1 'polypeptide(L)'
;MILFKTIRWKNFLSTGNNFTEIKLNNSETTLIVGENGAGKSTLLDALSFVLFNKPFRKINKPLLMNSITKKDLVVEIEFSIGKKEYKIVRGVKPNVFEVYMNDSLLNQSAENKDYQEILEKQILKINHKSFCQVVILGSASFVPFMQLPAGQRREVIEDLLDLQIFTTMNGLLKDKISNNSGSIKDNESDIKLIDEKINLTKQYLIDLQNSNADVIAEKKQRIKDADTKIGFLENDVEALKAVIKDLESKSSNLDEVKDTLEKIKKLRYKFDNQIEALNHDLDFFGNHDTCPTCTQNIDNEFKDKTIKEKANLRKEIEDNLSVVIDKFEENNKKLSDMMDIVSSITDNKMKLNGAVSEISSLNSYKKELKDDVKKLNKESKPEDNTKIDSLVEEKKTLEKNLNDLLEDKETMHALSILLKDSGIKAKIIKQYIPIINKLINKYLSAMDFFVQFELNEQFDETIKSRYRDTFSYSSFSEGEKMRINLAILFTWRAVAKLRNSINTNILIMDEVFDSSLDSNGTEEFMKILNNLTKDTNTFIISHKTDQLYDKFKNVIKFKKHKNFSSIES
;
A
#
# COMPACT_ATOMS: atom_id res chain seq x y z
N MET A 1 6.70 10.17 -18.76
CA MET A 1 5.90 9.21 -19.54
C MET A 1 6.66 7.90 -19.64
N ILE A 2 6.01 6.77 -19.38
CA ILE A 2 6.57 5.44 -19.60
C ILE A 2 6.22 5.05 -21.04
N LEU A 3 7.23 4.78 -21.85
CA LEU A 3 7.06 4.35 -23.24
C LEU A 3 7.34 2.85 -23.34
N PHE A 4 6.29 2.05 -23.26
CA PHE A 4 6.39 0.62 -23.48
C PHE A 4 6.69 0.34 -24.96
N LYS A 5 7.70 -0.50 -25.23
CA LYS A 5 8.20 -0.81 -26.57
C LYS A 5 7.79 -2.20 -27.02
N THR A 6 8.21 -3.20 -26.27
CA THR A 6 8.03 -4.60 -26.66
C THR A 6 7.73 -5.43 -25.41
N ILE A 7 6.79 -6.35 -25.54
CA ILE A 7 6.56 -7.41 -24.57
C ILE A 7 6.67 -8.76 -25.27
N ARG A 8 7.32 -9.71 -24.61
CA ARG A 8 7.41 -11.08 -25.11
C ARG A 8 7.33 -12.09 -23.99
N TRP A 9 6.74 -13.22 -24.29
CA TRP A 9 6.57 -14.29 -23.30
C TRP A 9 6.64 -15.67 -23.94
N LYS A 10 7.01 -16.66 -23.15
CA LYS A 10 6.99 -18.09 -23.51
C LYS A 10 6.58 -18.93 -22.31
N ASN A 11 6.02 -20.10 -22.58
CA ASN A 11 5.52 -21.05 -21.59
C ASN A 11 4.55 -20.42 -20.58
N PHE A 12 3.84 -19.38 -21.00
CA PHE A 12 2.93 -18.60 -20.22
C PHE A 12 1.48 -18.90 -20.63
N LEU A 13 0.66 -19.42 -19.70
CA LEU A 13 -0.72 -19.84 -19.95
C LEU A 13 -0.82 -20.81 -21.15
N SER A 14 -1.47 -20.42 -22.22
CA SER A 14 -1.66 -21.25 -23.42
C SER A 14 -0.51 -21.19 -24.42
N THR A 15 0.55 -20.40 -24.19
CA THR A 15 1.68 -20.29 -25.12
C THR A 15 2.75 -21.37 -24.86
N GLY A 16 3.41 -21.80 -25.93
CA GLY A 16 4.48 -22.80 -25.89
C GLY A 16 5.87 -22.21 -25.65
N ASN A 17 6.90 -22.98 -25.99
CA ASN A 17 8.29 -22.61 -25.73
C ASN A 17 8.87 -21.54 -26.68
N ASN A 18 8.19 -21.22 -27.77
CA ASN A 18 8.57 -20.12 -28.63
C ASN A 18 8.06 -18.80 -28.06
N PHE A 19 8.89 -17.74 -28.16
CA PHE A 19 8.46 -16.43 -27.74
C PHE A 19 7.31 -15.92 -28.59
N THR A 20 6.25 -15.52 -27.93
CA THR A 20 5.20 -14.66 -28.51
C THR A 20 5.59 -13.22 -28.22
N GLU A 21 5.74 -12.40 -29.24
CA GLU A 21 6.19 -11.01 -29.14
C GLU A 21 5.13 -10.06 -29.66
N ILE A 22 4.89 -8.97 -28.92
CA ILE A 22 4.03 -7.87 -29.34
C ILE A 22 4.79 -6.56 -29.19
N LYS A 23 4.85 -5.78 -30.27
CA LYS A 23 5.36 -4.41 -30.26
C LYS A 23 4.26 -3.48 -29.78
N LEU A 24 4.51 -2.79 -28.68
CA LEU A 24 3.52 -1.96 -27.99
C LEU A 24 3.48 -0.51 -28.49
N ASN A 25 4.42 -0.13 -29.36
CA ASN A 25 4.57 1.22 -29.89
C ASN A 25 4.53 1.30 -31.43
N ASN A 26 4.07 0.25 -32.09
CA ASN A 26 4.15 0.14 -33.56
C ASN A 26 2.97 0.82 -34.28
N SER A 27 1.82 0.97 -33.63
CA SER A 27 0.61 1.52 -34.24
C SER A 27 -0.24 2.25 -33.20
N GLU A 28 -0.93 3.32 -33.62
CA GLU A 28 -1.85 4.06 -32.76
C GLU A 28 -3.03 3.19 -32.33
N THR A 29 -3.53 2.33 -33.22
CA THR A 29 -4.65 1.43 -32.92
C THR A 29 -4.33 0.02 -33.42
N THR A 30 -4.44 -0.96 -32.56
CA THR A 30 -4.22 -2.38 -32.85
C THR A 30 -5.41 -3.20 -32.39
N LEU A 31 -5.97 -3.98 -33.27
CA LEU A 31 -7.01 -4.94 -32.97
C LEU A 31 -6.39 -6.32 -32.73
N ILE A 32 -6.73 -6.94 -31.61
CA ILE A 32 -6.31 -8.31 -31.28
C ILE A 32 -7.54 -9.22 -31.42
N VAL A 33 -7.45 -10.13 -32.35
CA VAL A 33 -8.55 -11.07 -32.68
C VAL A 33 -8.11 -12.52 -32.55
N GLY A 34 -9.07 -13.42 -32.53
CA GLY A 34 -8.86 -14.86 -32.50
C GLY A 34 -10.01 -15.58 -31.83
N GLU A 35 -10.08 -16.87 -31.98
CA GLU A 35 -11.10 -17.70 -31.37
C GLU A 35 -11.07 -17.65 -29.83
N ASN A 36 -12.15 -18.11 -29.20
CA ASN A 36 -12.21 -18.23 -27.75
C ASN A 36 -11.14 -19.22 -27.26
N GLY A 37 -10.34 -18.79 -26.27
CA GLY A 37 -9.23 -19.59 -25.78
C GLY A 37 -7.96 -19.56 -26.63
N ALA A 38 -7.91 -18.75 -27.71
CA ALA A 38 -6.72 -18.56 -28.52
C ALA A 38 -5.58 -17.79 -27.82
N GLY A 39 -5.83 -17.24 -26.63
CA GLY A 39 -4.79 -16.57 -25.84
C GLY A 39 -4.74 -15.06 -25.97
N LYS A 40 -5.78 -14.40 -26.50
CA LYS A 40 -5.86 -12.94 -26.68
C LYS A 40 -5.59 -12.17 -25.38
N SER A 41 -6.32 -12.49 -24.31
CA SER A 41 -6.17 -11.81 -23.02
C SER A 41 -4.90 -12.20 -22.24
N THR A 42 -4.07 -13.11 -22.79
CA THR A 42 -2.76 -13.46 -22.20
C THR A 42 -1.83 -12.26 -22.12
N LEU A 43 -1.95 -11.30 -23.04
CA LEU A 43 -1.20 -10.04 -23.01
C LEU A 43 -1.40 -9.28 -21.69
N LEU A 44 -2.63 -9.23 -21.18
CA LEU A 44 -2.96 -8.54 -19.93
C LEU A 44 -2.27 -9.18 -18.72
N ASP A 45 -2.34 -10.51 -18.64
CA ASP A 45 -1.68 -11.25 -17.57
C ASP A 45 -0.15 -11.17 -17.66
N ALA A 46 0.40 -11.24 -18.87
CA ALA A 46 1.83 -11.14 -19.10
C ALA A 46 2.36 -9.76 -18.69
N LEU A 47 1.66 -8.69 -19.10
CA LEU A 47 2.00 -7.31 -18.75
C LEU A 47 1.92 -7.08 -17.23
N SER A 48 0.85 -7.52 -16.61
CA SER A 48 0.64 -7.40 -15.18
C SER A 48 1.66 -8.24 -14.39
N PHE A 49 1.93 -9.45 -14.85
CA PHE A 49 2.89 -10.35 -14.19
C PHE A 49 4.32 -9.83 -14.26
N VAL A 50 4.79 -9.36 -15.42
CA VAL A 50 6.17 -8.88 -15.54
C VAL A 50 6.42 -7.62 -14.74
N LEU A 51 5.46 -6.69 -14.68
CA LEU A 51 5.60 -5.43 -13.94
C LEU A 51 5.35 -5.59 -12.43
N PHE A 52 4.33 -6.33 -12.03
CA PHE A 52 3.83 -6.34 -10.64
C PHE A 52 3.88 -7.71 -9.96
N ASN A 53 4.40 -8.74 -10.63
CA ASN A 53 4.42 -10.12 -10.13
C ASN A 53 3.03 -10.68 -9.77
N LYS A 54 1.99 -10.13 -10.37
CA LYS A 54 0.58 -10.50 -10.17
C LYS A 54 -0.10 -10.63 -11.53
N PRO A 55 -0.90 -11.66 -11.78
CA PRO A 55 -1.72 -11.71 -12.98
C PRO A 55 -2.82 -10.64 -12.92
N PHE A 56 -3.29 -10.21 -14.07
CA PHE A 56 -4.45 -9.31 -14.17
C PHE A 56 -5.74 -10.03 -13.77
N ARG A 57 -5.94 -11.23 -14.32
CA ARG A 57 -7.08 -12.07 -13.95
C ARG A 57 -6.86 -12.71 -12.57
N LYS A 58 -7.94 -13.08 -11.89
CA LYS A 58 -7.91 -13.77 -10.58
C LYS A 58 -7.42 -15.22 -10.72
N ILE A 59 -6.20 -15.41 -11.20
CA ILE A 59 -5.54 -16.69 -11.42
C ILE A 59 -4.42 -16.84 -10.40
N ASN A 60 -4.29 -18.01 -9.82
CA ASN A 60 -3.16 -18.31 -8.92
C ASN A 60 -1.84 -18.33 -9.72
N LYS A 61 -0.79 -17.73 -9.20
CA LYS A 61 0.52 -17.62 -9.85
C LYS A 61 1.08 -18.97 -10.40
N PRO A 62 0.96 -20.11 -9.72
CA PRO A 62 1.40 -21.39 -10.28
C PRO A 62 0.68 -21.81 -11.58
N LEU A 63 -0.56 -21.34 -11.77
CA LEU A 63 -1.37 -21.62 -12.97
C LEU A 63 -1.01 -20.74 -14.18
N LEU A 64 -0.14 -19.76 -14.01
CA LEU A 64 0.38 -18.96 -15.11
C LEU A 64 1.33 -19.76 -16.01
N MET A 65 1.94 -20.80 -15.46
CA MET A 65 2.82 -21.67 -16.21
C MET A 65 2.01 -22.59 -17.12
N ASN A 66 2.48 -22.74 -18.35
CA ASN A 66 1.84 -23.66 -19.28
C ASN A 66 1.79 -25.09 -18.72
N SER A 67 0.62 -25.68 -18.74
CA SER A 67 0.35 -26.99 -18.11
C SER A 67 1.04 -28.17 -18.81
N ILE A 68 1.49 -27.98 -20.05
CA ILE A 68 2.17 -29.01 -20.87
C ILE A 68 3.67 -28.92 -20.63
N THR A 69 4.26 -27.73 -20.81
CA THR A 69 5.70 -27.53 -20.70
C THR A 69 6.20 -27.55 -19.25
N LYS A 70 5.41 -27.05 -18.31
CA LYS A 70 5.64 -27.08 -16.84
C LYS A 70 7.00 -26.52 -16.38
N LYS A 71 7.70 -25.78 -17.24
CA LYS A 71 9.03 -25.19 -16.98
C LYS A 71 9.27 -23.97 -17.86
N ASP A 72 10.32 -23.22 -17.55
CA ASP A 72 10.89 -22.13 -18.33
C ASP A 72 9.84 -21.06 -18.74
N LEU A 73 8.90 -20.76 -17.82
CA LEU A 73 8.05 -19.59 -18.00
C LEU A 73 8.91 -18.34 -17.91
N VAL A 74 8.89 -17.53 -18.97
CA VAL A 74 9.59 -16.25 -19.00
C VAL A 74 8.69 -15.21 -19.64
N VAL A 75 8.63 -14.04 -19.02
CA VAL A 75 8.01 -12.83 -19.58
C VAL A 75 9.04 -11.71 -19.52
N GLU A 76 9.20 -11.00 -20.61
CA GLU A 76 10.11 -9.86 -20.74
C GLU A 76 9.35 -8.65 -21.25
N ILE A 77 9.72 -7.47 -20.75
CA ILE A 77 9.19 -6.19 -21.23
C ILE A 77 10.30 -5.17 -21.35
N GLU A 78 10.25 -4.41 -22.44
CA GLU A 78 11.16 -3.31 -22.70
C GLU A 78 10.37 -2.00 -22.75
N PHE A 79 10.87 -0.98 -22.06
CA PHE A 79 10.27 0.34 -22.01
C PHE A 79 11.32 1.41 -21.73
N SER A 80 10.96 2.67 -21.97
CA SER A 80 11.81 3.81 -21.60
C SER A 80 11.08 4.81 -20.73
N ILE A 81 11.84 5.48 -19.86
CA ILE A 81 11.37 6.60 -19.04
C ILE A 81 12.34 7.77 -19.25
N GLY A 82 11.90 8.79 -19.98
CA GLY A 82 12.78 9.86 -20.42
C GLY A 82 13.87 9.33 -21.33
N LYS A 83 15.13 9.45 -20.94
CA LYS A 83 16.30 8.97 -21.69
C LYS A 83 16.82 7.60 -21.22
N LYS A 84 16.18 7.00 -20.21
CA LYS A 84 16.62 5.72 -19.66
C LYS A 84 15.82 4.58 -20.26
N GLU A 85 16.53 3.57 -20.75
CA GLU A 85 15.98 2.33 -21.27
C GLU A 85 15.91 1.30 -20.14
N TYR A 86 14.79 0.61 -20.06
CA TYR A 86 14.58 -0.44 -19.05
C TYR A 86 14.15 -1.73 -19.74
N LYS A 87 14.65 -2.84 -19.20
CA LYS A 87 14.20 -4.18 -19.53
C LYS A 87 13.93 -4.94 -18.23
N ILE A 88 12.77 -5.57 -18.14
CA ILE A 88 12.43 -6.44 -17.01
C ILE A 88 12.27 -7.85 -17.55
N VAL A 89 12.92 -8.81 -16.89
CA VAL A 89 12.78 -10.24 -17.13
C VAL A 89 12.21 -10.91 -15.89
N ARG A 90 11.12 -11.60 -16.05
CA ARG A 90 10.49 -12.33 -14.95
C ARG A 90 10.19 -13.76 -15.37
N GLY A 91 10.61 -14.71 -14.54
CA GLY A 91 10.45 -16.13 -14.82
C GLY A 91 9.93 -16.95 -13.64
N VAL A 92 9.44 -18.15 -13.96
CA VAL A 92 9.04 -19.16 -12.97
C VAL A 92 9.62 -20.50 -13.44
N LYS A 93 10.35 -21.17 -12.57
CA LYS A 93 11.07 -22.43 -12.84
C LYS A 93 12.03 -22.33 -14.05
N PRO A 94 13.14 -21.58 -13.91
CA PRO A 94 13.68 -20.99 -12.68
C PRO A 94 12.97 -19.70 -12.26
N ASN A 95 13.06 -19.36 -10.96
CA ASN A 95 12.56 -18.08 -10.46
C ASN A 95 13.56 -16.98 -10.83
N VAL A 96 13.19 -16.16 -11.79
CA VAL A 96 14.02 -15.06 -12.31
C VAL A 96 13.28 -13.75 -12.07
N PHE A 97 14.00 -12.76 -11.57
CA PHE A 97 13.54 -11.37 -11.54
C PHE A 97 14.74 -10.46 -11.75
N GLU A 98 14.86 -9.92 -12.92
CA GLU A 98 15.96 -9.07 -13.34
C GLU A 98 15.42 -7.77 -13.89
N VAL A 99 16.04 -6.67 -13.49
CA VAL A 99 15.73 -5.33 -13.99
C VAL A 99 17.01 -4.71 -14.53
N TYR A 100 17.00 -4.41 -15.80
CA TYR A 100 18.09 -3.76 -16.50
C TYR A 100 17.77 -2.28 -16.72
N MET A 101 18.78 -1.44 -16.62
CA MET A 101 18.72 -0.03 -16.99
C MET A 101 19.92 0.27 -17.91
N ASN A 102 19.64 0.69 -19.15
CA ASN A 102 20.65 0.91 -20.19
C ASN A 102 21.60 -0.31 -20.34
N ASP A 103 21.01 -1.51 -20.46
CA ASP A 103 21.68 -2.83 -20.56
C ASP A 103 22.50 -3.26 -19.34
N SER A 104 22.54 -2.46 -18.30
CA SER A 104 23.20 -2.83 -17.04
C SER A 104 22.19 -3.40 -16.05
N LEU A 105 22.47 -4.59 -15.50
CA LEU A 105 21.65 -5.19 -14.45
C LEU A 105 21.73 -4.31 -13.19
N LEU A 106 20.58 -3.87 -12.70
CA LEU A 106 20.53 -3.13 -11.45
C LEU A 106 20.90 -4.06 -10.30
N ASN A 107 21.78 -3.58 -9.39
CA ASN A 107 22.28 -4.39 -8.29
C ASN A 107 21.11 -4.88 -7.41
N GLN A 108 20.89 -6.18 -7.40
CA GLN A 108 19.83 -6.87 -6.65
C GLN A 108 20.39 -7.47 -5.35
N SER A 109 21.08 -6.67 -4.56
CA SER A 109 21.56 -7.10 -3.24
C SER A 109 20.43 -7.30 -2.22
N ALA A 110 19.23 -6.82 -2.52
CA ALA A 110 18.03 -6.95 -1.69
C ALA A 110 17.17 -8.17 -2.11
N GLU A 111 16.32 -8.64 -1.21
CA GLU A 111 15.35 -9.68 -1.53
C GLU A 111 14.42 -9.24 -2.68
N ASN A 112 13.92 -10.21 -3.46
CA ASN A 112 13.02 -9.95 -4.59
C ASN A 112 11.79 -9.10 -4.22
N LYS A 113 11.35 -9.16 -2.96
CA LYS A 113 10.22 -8.37 -2.45
C LYS A 113 10.57 -6.89 -2.34
N ASP A 114 11.73 -6.57 -1.80
CA ASP A 114 12.20 -5.19 -1.64
C ASP A 114 12.47 -4.56 -3.00
N TYR A 115 12.99 -5.36 -3.93
CA TYR A 115 13.24 -4.88 -5.28
C TYR A 115 11.94 -4.65 -6.08
N GLN A 116 10.88 -5.42 -5.82
CA GLN A 116 9.56 -5.16 -6.38
C GLN A 116 9.01 -3.81 -5.88
N GLU A 117 9.23 -3.49 -4.63
CA GLU A 117 8.83 -2.20 -4.06
C GLU A 117 9.60 -1.02 -4.69
N ILE A 118 10.90 -1.19 -4.92
CA ILE A 118 11.72 -0.21 -5.66
C ILE A 118 11.20 -0.03 -7.08
N LEU A 119 10.88 -1.13 -7.78
CA LEU A 119 10.31 -1.08 -9.13
C LEU A 119 8.99 -0.28 -9.14
N GLU A 120 8.07 -0.59 -8.23
CA GLU A 120 6.76 0.07 -8.19
C GLU A 120 6.85 1.55 -7.73
N LYS A 121 7.60 1.83 -6.66
CA LYS A 121 7.64 3.17 -6.05
C LYS A 121 8.63 4.14 -6.70
N GLN A 122 9.78 3.65 -7.16
CA GLN A 122 10.86 4.53 -7.64
C GLN A 122 10.96 4.57 -9.17
N ILE A 123 10.79 3.43 -9.84
CA ILE A 123 10.95 3.34 -11.30
C ILE A 123 9.62 3.62 -12.00
N LEU A 124 8.61 2.79 -11.75
CA LEU A 124 7.30 2.92 -12.42
C LEU A 124 6.45 4.04 -11.81
N LYS A 125 6.60 4.29 -10.52
CA LYS A 125 5.81 5.24 -9.71
C LYS A 125 4.31 4.96 -9.78
N ILE A 126 3.94 3.69 -9.90
CA ILE A 126 2.55 3.23 -9.97
C ILE A 126 2.46 1.85 -9.35
N ASN A 127 1.41 1.61 -8.57
CA ASN A 127 1.09 0.27 -8.08
C ASN A 127 0.20 -0.50 -9.07
N HIS A 128 0.05 -1.80 -8.84
CA HIS A 128 -0.73 -2.68 -9.69
C HIS A 128 -2.19 -2.22 -9.89
N LYS A 129 -2.85 -1.74 -8.82
CA LYS A 129 -4.27 -1.34 -8.88
C LYS A 129 -4.44 -0.09 -9.75
N SER A 130 -3.63 0.93 -9.50
CA SER A 130 -3.66 2.18 -10.25
C SER A 130 -3.29 1.98 -11.72
N PHE A 131 -2.33 1.09 -11.99
CA PHE A 131 -1.99 0.68 -13.35
C PHE A 131 -3.21 0.06 -14.06
N CYS A 132 -3.90 -0.88 -13.42
CA CYS A 132 -5.10 -1.49 -14.00
C CYS A 132 -6.20 -0.46 -14.27
N GLN A 133 -6.36 0.56 -13.42
CA GLN A 133 -7.38 1.60 -13.62
C GLN A 133 -7.07 2.61 -14.72
N VAL A 134 -5.80 2.76 -15.11
CA VAL A 134 -5.36 3.76 -16.11
C VAL A 134 -5.03 3.14 -17.46
N VAL A 135 -4.59 1.88 -17.47
CA VAL A 135 -4.07 1.22 -18.67
C VAL A 135 -5.03 0.18 -19.23
N ILE A 136 -5.81 -0.46 -18.37
CA ILE A 136 -6.63 -1.60 -18.77
C ILE A 136 -8.11 -1.30 -18.51
N LEU A 137 -8.95 -1.60 -19.49
CA LEU A 137 -10.39 -1.70 -19.34
C LEU A 137 -10.82 -3.07 -19.86
N GLY A 138 -11.49 -3.85 -19.03
CA GLY A 138 -11.91 -5.20 -19.43
C GLY A 138 -13.27 -5.57 -18.87
N SER A 139 -13.90 -6.58 -19.47
CA SER A 139 -15.22 -7.05 -19.05
C SER A 139 -15.18 -8.12 -17.97
N ALA A 140 -14.29 -9.11 -18.08
CA ALA A 140 -14.38 -10.34 -17.31
C ALA A 140 -13.68 -10.32 -15.94
N SER A 141 -12.59 -9.54 -15.78
CA SER A 141 -11.77 -9.53 -14.54
C SER A 141 -11.47 -8.14 -14.03
N PHE A 142 -11.86 -7.13 -14.78
CA PHE A 142 -11.72 -5.74 -14.40
C PHE A 142 -12.70 -5.39 -13.29
N VAL A 143 -12.22 -4.78 -12.22
CA VAL A 143 -13.06 -4.19 -11.17
C VAL A 143 -13.16 -2.70 -11.46
N PRO A 144 -14.31 -2.20 -11.90
CA PRO A 144 -14.49 -0.78 -12.18
C PRO A 144 -14.17 0.08 -10.96
N PHE A 145 -13.68 1.29 -11.19
CA PHE A 145 -13.33 2.22 -10.12
C PHE A 145 -14.46 2.41 -9.10
N MET A 146 -15.71 2.51 -9.57
CA MET A 146 -16.86 2.70 -8.68
C MET A 146 -17.22 1.47 -7.84
N GLN A 147 -16.74 0.30 -8.20
CA GLN A 147 -16.89 -0.94 -7.42
C GLN A 147 -15.73 -1.18 -6.44
N LEU A 148 -14.68 -0.38 -6.52
CA LEU A 148 -13.57 -0.47 -5.55
C LEU A 148 -14.03 0.04 -4.18
N PRO A 149 -13.57 -0.57 -3.07
CA PRO A 149 -13.73 -0.01 -1.73
C PRO A 149 -13.16 1.42 -1.63
N ALA A 150 -13.75 2.28 -0.80
CA ALA A 150 -13.38 3.70 -0.68
C ALA A 150 -11.87 3.93 -0.47
N GLY A 151 -11.22 3.12 0.40
CA GLY A 151 -9.77 3.20 0.60
C GLY A 151 -8.95 2.90 -0.65
N GLN A 152 -9.41 1.97 -1.51
CA GLN A 152 -8.74 1.65 -2.77
C GLN A 152 -8.99 2.73 -3.84
N ARG A 153 -10.19 3.32 -3.87
CA ARG A 153 -10.49 4.48 -4.73
C ARG A 153 -9.55 5.64 -4.41
N ARG A 154 -9.38 5.90 -3.11
CA ARG A 154 -8.45 6.92 -2.63
C ARG A 154 -7.00 6.65 -3.04
N GLU A 155 -6.51 5.42 -2.87
CA GLU A 155 -5.17 4.98 -3.28
C GLU A 155 -4.92 5.26 -4.77
N VAL A 156 -5.87 4.91 -5.63
CA VAL A 156 -5.78 5.18 -7.08
C VAL A 156 -5.67 6.69 -7.36
N ILE A 157 -6.48 7.52 -6.71
CA ILE A 157 -6.43 8.97 -6.90
C ILE A 157 -5.14 9.58 -6.35
N GLU A 158 -4.66 9.12 -5.20
CA GLU A 158 -3.39 9.56 -4.63
C GLU A 158 -2.21 9.24 -5.58
N ASP A 159 -2.22 8.07 -6.21
CA ASP A 159 -1.23 7.72 -7.23
C ASP A 159 -1.33 8.61 -8.46
N LEU A 160 -2.55 8.81 -8.98
CA LEU A 160 -2.80 9.65 -10.15
C LEU A 160 -2.35 11.10 -9.93
N LEU A 161 -2.53 11.61 -8.73
CA LEU A 161 -2.13 12.97 -8.35
C LEU A 161 -0.68 13.06 -7.87
N ASP A 162 0.08 11.96 -7.86
CA ASP A 162 1.46 11.86 -7.36
C ASP A 162 1.57 12.31 -5.89
N LEU A 163 0.61 11.87 -5.06
CA LEU A 163 0.54 12.23 -3.64
C LEU A 163 1.24 11.22 -2.72
N GLN A 164 1.81 10.17 -3.25
CA GLN A 164 2.55 9.13 -2.51
C GLN A 164 3.72 9.71 -1.72
N ILE A 165 4.31 10.81 -2.21
CA ILE A 165 5.38 11.52 -1.52
C ILE A 165 4.97 11.94 -0.10
N PHE A 166 3.72 12.42 0.08
CA PHE A 166 3.23 12.83 1.40
C PHE A 166 3.04 11.64 2.35
N THR A 167 2.69 10.48 1.82
CA THR A 167 2.60 9.23 2.60
C THR A 167 3.98 8.79 3.08
N THR A 168 4.97 8.83 2.19
CA THR A 168 6.37 8.54 2.53
C THR A 168 6.92 9.54 3.54
N MET A 169 6.68 10.84 3.33
CA MET A 169 7.08 11.89 4.28
C MET A 169 6.45 11.68 5.66
N ASN A 170 5.17 11.29 5.72
CA ASN A 170 4.49 11.02 6.99
C ASN A 170 5.10 9.80 7.72
N GLY A 171 5.53 8.77 6.99
CA GLY A 171 6.29 7.65 7.54
C GLY A 171 7.59 8.11 8.19
N LEU A 172 8.43 8.81 7.42
CA LEU A 172 9.70 9.35 7.92
C LEU A 172 9.53 10.33 9.08
N LEU A 173 8.44 11.11 9.07
CA LEU A 173 8.14 12.05 10.15
C LEU A 173 7.77 11.32 11.45
N LYS A 174 7.04 10.21 11.37
CA LYS A 174 6.72 9.38 12.56
C LYS A 174 7.98 8.86 13.23
N ASP A 175 8.95 8.39 12.45
CA ASP A 175 10.22 7.91 13.00
C ASP A 175 11.00 9.06 13.67
N LYS A 176 11.03 10.25 13.03
CA LYS A 176 11.66 11.44 13.61
C LYS A 176 10.98 11.88 14.91
N ILE A 177 9.63 11.88 14.97
CA ILE A 177 8.87 12.21 16.19
C ILE A 177 9.21 11.23 17.31
N SER A 178 9.28 9.93 17.00
CA SER A 178 9.65 8.92 17.99
C SER A 178 11.04 9.15 18.56
N ASN A 179 12.03 9.38 17.69
CA ASN A 179 13.40 9.64 18.10
C ASN A 179 13.53 10.93 18.92
N ASN A 180 12.88 12.02 18.47
CA ASN A 180 12.89 13.29 19.19
C ASN A 180 12.24 13.16 20.59
N SER A 181 11.15 12.41 20.69
CA SER A 181 10.51 12.14 21.99
C SER A 181 11.41 11.35 22.94
N GLY A 182 12.23 10.44 22.42
CA GLY A 182 13.26 9.76 23.17
C GLY A 182 14.32 10.75 23.69
N SER A 183 14.87 11.57 22.78
CA SER A 183 15.89 12.56 23.13
C SER A 183 15.42 13.61 24.14
N ILE A 184 14.13 14.01 24.10
CA ILE A 184 13.55 14.90 25.11
C ILE A 184 13.58 14.25 26.50
N LYS A 185 13.12 12.99 26.60
CA LYS A 185 13.09 12.26 27.89
C LYS A 185 14.50 12.08 28.48
N ASP A 186 15.46 11.74 27.62
CA ASP A 186 16.85 11.58 28.02
C ASP A 186 17.42 12.91 28.56
N ASN A 187 17.19 14.00 27.82
CA ASN A 187 17.66 15.33 28.19
C ASN A 187 16.99 15.84 29.50
N GLU A 188 15.67 15.63 29.68
CA GLU A 188 14.96 15.94 30.92
C GLU A 188 15.55 15.17 32.11
N SER A 189 15.92 13.91 31.90
CA SER A 189 16.57 13.08 32.94
C SER A 189 17.94 13.63 33.31
N ASP A 190 18.72 14.00 32.30
CA ASP A 190 20.07 14.56 32.50
C ASP A 190 20.01 15.91 33.25
N ILE A 191 19.05 16.78 32.91
CA ILE A 191 18.84 18.05 33.64
C ILE A 191 18.51 17.79 35.11
N LYS A 192 17.61 16.86 35.42
CA LYS A 192 17.28 16.51 36.81
C LYS A 192 18.52 16.02 37.59
N LEU A 193 19.33 15.19 36.93
CA LEU A 193 20.56 14.68 37.54
C LEU A 193 21.57 15.79 37.84
N ILE A 194 21.71 16.75 36.91
CA ILE A 194 22.61 17.90 37.15
C ILE A 194 22.05 18.80 38.24
N ASP A 195 20.75 19.02 38.30
CA ASP A 195 20.11 19.79 39.37
C ASP A 195 20.37 19.16 40.75
N GLU A 196 20.23 17.86 40.86
CA GLU A 196 20.55 17.16 42.09
C GLU A 196 22.02 17.29 42.44
N LYS A 197 22.92 17.15 41.45
CA LYS A 197 24.36 17.36 41.64
C LYS A 197 24.68 18.78 42.13
N ILE A 198 24.08 19.82 41.49
CA ILE A 198 24.26 21.21 41.89
C ILE A 198 23.75 21.44 43.31
N ASN A 199 22.55 20.96 43.64
CA ASN A 199 21.98 21.14 44.97
C ASN A 199 22.84 20.47 46.06
N LEU A 200 23.27 19.26 45.81
CA LEU A 200 24.13 18.53 46.73
C LEU A 200 25.51 19.17 46.87
N THR A 201 26.08 19.71 45.77
CA THR A 201 27.36 20.44 45.80
C THR A 201 27.25 21.77 46.52
N LYS A 202 26.13 22.53 46.33
CA LYS A 202 25.86 23.78 47.05
C LYS A 202 25.74 23.56 48.54
N GLN A 203 24.99 22.57 48.95
CA GLN A 203 24.87 22.23 50.36
C GLN A 203 26.21 21.82 50.99
N TYR A 204 27.03 21.08 50.24
CA TYR A 204 28.40 20.75 50.60
C TYR A 204 29.23 21.99 50.91
N LEU A 205 29.17 23.02 50.09
CA LEU A 205 29.95 24.25 50.28
C LEU A 205 29.48 25.06 51.50
N ILE A 206 28.16 25.07 51.78
CA ILE A 206 27.60 25.72 52.97
C ILE A 206 28.08 25.01 54.25
N ASP A 207 28.11 23.68 54.24
CA ASP A 207 28.51 22.88 55.37
C ASP A 207 30.05 22.97 55.65
N LEU A 208 30.87 23.15 54.61
CA LEU A 208 32.29 23.44 54.74
C LEU A 208 32.58 24.75 55.49
N GLN A 209 31.65 25.70 55.39
CA GLN A 209 31.78 27.00 56.10
C GLN A 209 31.46 26.91 57.59
N ASN A 210 30.70 25.89 58.02
CA ASN A 210 30.10 25.87 59.35
C ASN A 210 30.72 24.89 60.38
N SER A 211 31.61 23.98 60.05
CA SER A 211 32.53 23.19 60.89
C SER A 211 32.73 21.72 60.47
N ASN A 212 33.91 21.14 60.82
CA ASN A 212 34.40 19.88 60.25
C ASN A 212 33.71 18.59 60.70
N ALA A 213 33.10 18.55 61.87
CA ALA A 213 32.51 17.30 62.40
C ALA A 213 31.05 17.07 61.94
N ASP A 214 30.23 18.12 61.93
CA ASP A 214 28.82 18.06 61.50
C ASP A 214 28.76 17.82 59.98
N VAL A 215 29.69 18.37 59.23
CA VAL A 215 29.79 18.23 57.78
C VAL A 215 30.00 16.79 57.33
N ILE A 216 30.84 16.05 58.04
CA ILE A 216 31.05 14.62 57.74
C ILE A 216 29.83 13.77 58.06
N ALA A 217 29.12 14.07 59.14
CA ALA A 217 27.90 13.38 59.53
C ALA A 217 26.79 13.60 58.52
N GLU A 218 26.61 14.85 58.06
CA GLU A 218 25.59 15.21 57.07
C GLU A 218 25.88 14.63 55.68
N LYS A 219 27.16 14.62 55.25
CA LYS A 219 27.55 13.92 53.99
C LYS A 219 27.25 12.43 54.05
N LYS A 220 27.51 11.81 55.18
CA LYS A 220 27.13 10.40 55.36
C LYS A 220 25.62 10.19 55.26
N GLN A 221 24.81 11.15 55.75
CA GLN A 221 23.39 11.08 55.63
C GLN A 221 22.93 11.20 54.14
N ARG A 222 23.52 12.11 53.36
CA ARG A 222 23.22 12.29 51.94
C ARG A 222 23.61 11.10 51.08
N ILE A 223 24.74 10.47 51.39
CA ILE A 223 25.12 9.18 50.78
C ILE A 223 23.98 8.16 51.06
N LYS A 224 23.43 8.17 52.27
CA LYS A 224 22.34 7.29 52.67
C LYS A 224 21.02 7.62 51.92
N ASP A 225 20.74 8.92 51.72
CA ASP A 225 19.57 9.37 51.01
C ASP A 225 19.67 9.01 49.52
N ALA A 226 20.87 9.18 48.93
CA ALA A 226 21.12 8.73 47.56
C ALA A 226 21.04 7.19 47.43
N ASP A 227 21.52 6.46 48.44
CA ASP A 227 21.35 5.00 48.51
C ASP A 227 19.88 4.60 48.59
N THR A 228 19.09 5.34 49.35
CA THR A 228 17.65 5.11 49.44
C THR A 228 16.96 5.35 48.09
N LYS A 229 17.32 6.44 47.41
CA LYS A 229 16.75 6.77 46.08
C LYS A 229 17.19 5.75 45.00
N ILE A 230 18.42 5.31 45.04
CA ILE A 230 18.92 4.21 44.18
C ILE A 230 18.08 2.94 44.44
N GLY A 231 17.87 2.60 45.72
CA GLY A 231 17.03 1.45 46.08
C GLY A 231 15.59 1.54 45.55
N PHE A 232 14.98 2.73 45.55
CA PHE A 232 13.66 2.93 44.94
C PHE A 232 13.69 2.71 43.43
N LEU A 233 14.67 3.33 42.76
CA LEU A 233 14.81 3.17 41.34
C LEU A 233 15.16 1.74 40.91
N GLU A 234 15.95 1.02 41.73
CA GLU A 234 16.22 -0.40 41.52
C GLU A 234 14.97 -1.26 41.62
N ASN A 235 14.11 -0.96 42.60
CA ASN A 235 12.81 -1.63 42.70
C ASN A 235 11.90 -1.31 41.51
N ASP A 236 11.88 -0.05 41.04
CA ASP A 236 11.14 0.34 39.86
C ASP A 236 11.67 -0.37 38.59
N VAL A 237 12.98 -0.50 38.47
CA VAL A 237 13.63 -1.26 37.38
C VAL A 237 13.22 -2.74 37.43
N GLU A 238 13.23 -3.34 38.63
CA GLU A 238 12.78 -4.74 38.79
C GLU A 238 11.30 -4.91 38.46
N ALA A 239 10.46 -3.98 38.94
CA ALA A 239 9.03 -3.99 38.64
C ALA A 239 8.78 -3.81 37.14
N LEU A 240 9.47 -2.85 36.51
CA LEU A 240 9.35 -2.63 35.06
C LEU A 240 9.84 -3.83 34.24
N LYS A 241 10.94 -4.47 34.66
CA LYS A 241 11.43 -5.72 34.02
C LYS A 241 10.39 -6.84 34.14
N ALA A 242 9.77 -6.98 35.32
CA ALA A 242 8.73 -7.98 35.52
C ALA A 242 7.50 -7.71 34.62
N VAL A 243 7.07 -6.44 34.57
CA VAL A 243 5.95 -6.01 33.71
C VAL A 243 6.29 -6.24 32.23
N ILE A 244 7.49 -5.85 31.78
CA ILE A 244 7.92 -6.05 30.40
C ILE A 244 7.92 -7.54 30.07
N LYS A 245 8.47 -8.38 30.94
CA LYS A 245 8.51 -9.83 30.75
C LYS A 245 7.11 -10.45 30.67
N ASP A 246 6.19 -10.00 31.52
CA ASP A 246 4.79 -10.44 31.49
C ASP A 246 4.11 -10.02 30.17
N LEU A 247 4.30 -8.75 29.78
CA LEU A 247 3.77 -8.23 28.52
C LEU A 247 4.40 -8.93 27.30
N GLU A 248 5.70 -9.18 27.30
CA GLU A 248 6.38 -9.94 26.25
C GLU A 248 5.85 -11.37 26.14
N SER A 249 5.57 -12.01 27.29
CA SER A 249 4.93 -13.33 27.28
C SER A 249 3.52 -13.30 26.68
N LYS A 250 2.75 -12.22 26.95
CA LYS A 250 1.39 -12.03 26.42
C LYS A 250 1.38 -11.68 24.94
N SER A 251 2.46 -11.10 24.43
CA SER A 251 2.60 -10.75 23.00
C SER A 251 3.36 -11.79 22.19
N SER A 252 3.82 -12.89 22.81
CA SER A 252 4.66 -13.92 22.15
C SER A 252 4.03 -14.51 20.89
N ASN A 253 2.71 -14.55 20.84
CA ASN A 253 1.97 -15.14 19.72
C ASN A 253 1.53 -14.09 18.67
N LEU A 254 2.09 -12.88 18.71
CA LEU A 254 1.70 -11.80 17.79
C LEU A 254 1.85 -12.21 16.31
N ASP A 255 2.96 -12.85 15.98
CA ASP A 255 3.21 -13.28 14.59
C ASP A 255 2.30 -14.43 14.18
N GLU A 256 1.99 -15.34 15.11
CA GLU A 256 1.01 -16.40 14.86
C GLU A 256 -0.40 -15.85 14.64
N VAL A 257 -0.79 -14.80 15.40
CA VAL A 257 -2.08 -14.13 15.19
C VAL A 257 -2.12 -13.39 13.86
N LYS A 258 -1.04 -12.72 13.47
CA LYS A 258 -0.91 -12.09 12.14
C LYS A 258 -1.01 -13.12 11.02
N ASP A 259 -0.27 -14.21 11.13
CA ASP A 259 -0.30 -15.30 10.15
C ASP A 259 -1.69 -15.96 10.08
N THR A 260 -2.34 -16.11 11.24
CA THR A 260 -3.69 -16.65 11.31
C THR A 260 -4.69 -15.72 10.65
N LEU A 261 -4.58 -14.43 10.92
CA LEU A 261 -5.44 -13.40 10.34
C LEU A 261 -5.26 -13.31 8.81
N GLU A 262 -4.03 -13.46 8.33
CA GLU A 262 -3.72 -13.57 6.91
C GLU A 262 -4.37 -14.81 6.26
N LYS A 263 -4.32 -15.94 6.96
CA LYS A 263 -4.97 -17.18 6.50
C LYS A 263 -6.50 -17.03 6.47
N ILE A 264 -7.07 -16.41 7.52
CA ILE A 264 -8.51 -16.14 7.60
C ILE A 264 -8.95 -15.17 6.50
N LYS A 265 -8.18 -14.10 6.22
CA LYS A 265 -8.42 -13.18 5.10
C LYS A 265 -8.46 -13.93 3.76
N LYS A 266 -7.48 -14.80 3.52
CA LYS A 266 -7.42 -15.62 2.30
C LYS A 266 -8.62 -16.57 2.20
N LEU A 267 -9.03 -17.16 3.34
CA LEU A 267 -10.18 -18.05 3.38
C LEU A 267 -11.49 -17.31 3.15
N ARG A 268 -11.67 -16.14 3.78
CA ARG A 268 -12.80 -15.25 3.55
C ARG A 268 -12.93 -14.90 2.08
N TYR A 269 -11.83 -14.42 1.47
CA TYR A 269 -11.81 -14.08 0.05
C TYR A 269 -12.17 -15.27 -0.85
N LYS A 270 -11.74 -16.49 -0.46
CA LYS A 270 -12.12 -17.71 -1.19
C LYS A 270 -13.62 -17.98 -1.11
N PHE A 271 -14.23 -17.81 0.07
CA PHE A 271 -15.66 -18.02 0.25
C PHE A 271 -16.49 -16.94 -0.47
N ASP A 272 -16.06 -15.66 -0.38
CA ASP A 272 -16.70 -14.57 -1.10
C ASP A 272 -16.73 -14.85 -2.61
N ASN A 273 -15.60 -15.28 -3.20
CA ASN A 273 -15.55 -15.65 -4.62
C ASN A 273 -16.41 -16.89 -4.97
N GLN A 274 -16.51 -17.85 -4.06
CA GLN A 274 -17.36 -19.01 -4.27
C GLN A 274 -18.84 -18.65 -4.24
N ILE A 275 -19.23 -17.77 -3.33
CA ILE A 275 -20.61 -17.24 -3.24
C ILE A 275 -20.98 -16.49 -4.52
N GLU A 276 -20.05 -15.64 -5.01
CA GLU A 276 -20.24 -14.88 -6.24
C GLU A 276 -20.43 -15.79 -7.45
N ALA A 277 -19.59 -16.81 -7.57
CA ALA A 277 -19.75 -17.82 -8.63
C ALA A 277 -21.08 -18.58 -8.55
N LEU A 278 -21.49 -18.96 -7.33
CA LEU A 278 -22.77 -19.64 -7.12
C LEU A 278 -23.98 -18.75 -7.40
N ASN A 279 -23.88 -17.45 -7.06
CA ASN A 279 -24.90 -16.47 -7.39
C ASN A 279 -25.04 -16.33 -8.91
N HIS A 280 -23.92 -16.24 -9.63
CA HIS A 280 -23.93 -16.20 -11.10
C HIS A 280 -24.60 -17.45 -11.70
N ASP A 281 -24.28 -18.62 -11.14
CA ASP A 281 -24.89 -19.88 -11.59
C ASP A 281 -26.39 -19.93 -11.28
N LEU A 282 -26.80 -19.49 -10.10
CA LEU A 282 -28.20 -19.42 -9.70
C LEU A 282 -29.01 -18.45 -10.57
N ASP A 283 -28.43 -17.28 -10.87
CA ASP A 283 -29.01 -16.29 -11.76
C ASP A 283 -29.13 -16.82 -13.20
N PHE A 284 -28.06 -17.53 -13.66
CA PHE A 284 -28.07 -18.16 -14.96
C PHE A 284 -29.21 -19.19 -15.10
N PHE A 285 -29.29 -20.13 -14.16
CA PHE A 285 -30.33 -21.16 -14.19
C PHE A 285 -31.74 -20.60 -13.83
N GLY A 286 -31.80 -19.51 -13.05
CA GLY A 286 -33.05 -18.84 -12.72
C GLY A 286 -33.70 -18.13 -13.92
N ASN A 287 -32.87 -17.49 -14.74
CA ASN A 287 -33.36 -16.57 -15.79
C ASN A 287 -33.38 -17.16 -17.21
N HIS A 288 -32.87 -18.37 -17.42
CA HIS A 288 -32.80 -18.95 -18.76
C HIS A 288 -33.50 -20.32 -18.80
N ASP A 289 -34.44 -20.43 -19.72
CA ASP A 289 -35.09 -21.70 -20.05
C ASP A 289 -34.44 -22.40 -21.24
N THR A 290 -33.59 -21.67 -21.95
CA THR A 290 -32.75 -22.19 -23.04
C THR A 290 -31.31 -21.75 -22.80
N CYS A 291 -30.39 -22.64 -23.04
CA CYS A 291 -28.97 -22.30 -22.90
C CYS A 291 -28.54 -21.25 -23.93
N PRO A 292 -28.08 -20.06 -23.54
CA PRO A 292 -27.69 -19.01 -24.49
C PRO A 292 -26.50 -19.37 -25.35
N THR A 293 -25.73 -20.39 -24.96
CA THR A 293 -24.53 -20.83 -25.68
C THR A 293 -24.83 -21.88 -26.74
N CYS A 294 -25.66 -22.87 -26.44
CA CYS A 294 -25.95 -23.97 -27.36
C CYS A 294 -27.41 -24.03 -27.83
N THR A 295 -28.26 -23.07 -27.42
CA THR A 295 -29.67 -22.95 -27.77
C THR A 295 -30.58 -24.16 -27.46
N GLN A 296 -30.07 -25.11 -26.67
CA GLN A 296 -30.85 -26.24 -26.18
C GLN A 296 -31.76 -25.82 -25.02
N ASN A 297 -32.95 -26.35 -24.95
CA ASN A 297 -33.82 -26.17 -23.80
C ASN A 297 -33.19 -26.83 -22.57
N ILE A 298 -33.20 -26.10 -21.48
CA ILE A 298 -32.76 -26.62 -20.20
C ILE A 298 -33.96 -27.36 -19.59
N ASP A 299 -33.78 -28.63 -19.31
CA ASP A 299 -34.81 -29.45 -18.69
C ASP A 299 -35.18 -28.87 -17.32
N ASN A 300 -36.51 -28.68 -17.10
CA ASN A 300 -37.00 -28.04 -15.89
C ASN A 300 -36.62 -28.84 -14.62
N GLU A 301 -36.63 -30.16 -14.69
CA GLU A 301 -36.29 -31.01 -13.56
C GLU A 301 -34.81 -30.91 -13.23
N PHE A 302 -33.97 -30.84 -14.26
CA PHE A 302 -32.52 -30.57 -14.10
C PHE A 302 -32.28 -29.16 -13.58
N LYS A 303 -33.01 -28.16 -14.09
CA LYS A 303 -32.94 -26.75 -13.67
C LYS A 303 -33.26 -26.61 -12.18
N ASP A 304 -34.42 -27.14 -11.77
CA ASP A 304 -34.91 -27.05 -10.38
C ASP A 304 -33.96 -27.80 -9.41
N LYS A 305 -33.44 -28.95 -9.84
CA LYS A 305 -32.49 -29.71 -9.08
C LYS A 305 -31.19 -28.93 -8.90
N THR A 306 -30.67 -28.38 -9.98
CA THR A 306 -29.41 -27.64 -9.98
C THR A 306 -29.52 -26.35 -9.15
N ILE A 307 -30.64 -25.63 -9.27
CA ILE A 307 -30.89 -24.44 -8.43
C ILE A 307 -30.93 -24.83 -6.96
N LYS A 308 -31.63 -25.91 -6.58
CA LYS A 308 -31.71 -26.36 -5.20
C LYS A 308 -30.32 -26.77 -4.65
N GLU A 309 -29.57 -27.54 -5.43
CA GLU A 309 -28.23 -27.98 -5.03
C GLU A 309 -27.28 -26.78 -4.83
N LYS A 310 -27.29 -25.85 -5.80
CA LYS A 310 -26.43 -24.65 -5.72
C LYS A 310 -26.87 -23.67 -4.65
N ALA A 311 -28.18 -23.51 -4.44
CA ALA A 311 -28.69 -22.70 -3.35
C ALA A 311 -28.33 -23.26 -1.96
N ASN A 312 -28.41 -24.60 -1.81
CA ASN A 312 -27.98 -25.25 -0.58
C ASN A 312 -26.47 -25.11 -0.35
N LEU A 313 -25.68 -25.30 -1.40
CA LEU A 313 -24.22 -25.12 -1.32
C LEU A 313 -23.85 -23.66 -1.02
N ARG A 314 -24.56 -22.69 -1.64
CA ARG A 314 -24.37 -21.27 -1.33
C ARG A 314 -24.64 -21.01 0.14
N LYS A 315 -25.79 -21.51 0.66
CA LYS A 315 -26.15 -21.33 2.06
C LYS A 315 -25.10 -21.95 3.00
N GLU A 316 -24.61 -23.15 2.69
CA GLU A 316 -23.55 -23.78 3.46
C GLU A 316 -22.25 -22.95 3.48
N ILE A 317 -21.90 -22.33 2.33
CA ILE A 317 -20.72 -21.46 2.24
C ILE A 317 -20.97 -20.12 2.96
N GLU A 318 -22.20 -19.57 2.88
CA GLU A 318 -22.61 -18.36 3.63
C GLU A 318 -22.53 -18.61 5.15
N ASP A 319 -23.00 -19.76 5.63
CA ASP A 319 -22.89 -20.15 7.03
C ASP A 319 -21.41 -20.29 7.45
N ASN A 320 -20.60 -20.90 6.60
CA ASN A 320 -19.15 -21.02 6.84
C ASN A 320 -18.45 -19.65 6.76
N LEU A 321 -18.87 -18.78 5.85
CA LEU A 321 -18.35 -17.42 5.74
C LEU A 321 -18.66 -16.60 6.99
N SER A 322 -19.87 -16.74 7.55
CA SER A 322 -20.21 -16.10 8.82
C SER A 322 -19.25 -16.50 9.93
N VAL A 323 -18.96 -17.79 10.06
CA VAL A 323 -17.99 -18.29 11.05
C VAL A 323 -16.58 -17.73 10.79
N VAL A 324 -16.20 -17.55 9.52
CA VAL A 324 -14.90 -16.97 9.14
C VAL A 324 -14.86 -15.49 9.46
N ILE A 325 -15.95 -14.78 9.25
CA ILE A 325 -16.09 -13.36 9.61
C ILE A 325 -15.97 -13.19 11.13
N ASP A 326 -16.70 -13.98 11.91
CA ASP A 326 -16.62 -13.93 13.38
C ASP A 326 -15.18 -14.20 13.86
N LYS A 327 -14.52 -15.20 13.28
CA LYS A 327 -13.13 -15.51 13.58
C LYS A 327 -12.17 -14.39 13.13
N PHE A 328 -12.49 -13.73 12.02
CA PHE A 328 -11.71 -12.58 11.56
C PHE A 328 -11.82 -11.42 12.55
N GLU A 329 -13.03 -11.09 12.98
CA GLU A 329 -13.25 -10.03 13.95
C GLU A 329 -12.58 -10.34 15.29
N GLU A 330 -12.73 -11.57 15.78
CA GLU A 330 -12.07 -12.03 17.00
C GLU A 330 -10.54 -11.91 16.91
N ASN A 331 -9.94 -12.41 15.83
CA ASN A 331 -8.48 -12.34 15.68
C ASN A 331 -7.99 -10.93 15.38
N ASN A 332 -8.78 -10.11 14.69
CA ASN A 332 -8.45 -8.72 14.46
C ASN A 332 -8.48 -7.91 15.76
N LYS A 333 -9.45 -8.21 16.65
CA LYS A 333 -9.46 -7.66 17.99
C LYS A 333 -8.25 -8.10 18.80
N LYS A 334 -7.93 -9.41 18.78
CA LYS A 334 -6.71 -9.95 19.43
C LYS A 334 -5.44 -9.26 18.92
N LEU A 335 -5.36 -9.01 17.61
CA LEU A 335 -4.22 -8.30 17.02
C LEU A 335 -4.14 -6.86 17.55
N SER A 336 -5.27 -6.16 17.59
CA SER A 336 -5.32 -4.80 18.16
C SER A 336 -4.87 -4.78 19.62
N ASP A 337 -5.43 -5.66 20.44
CA ASP A 337 -5.06 -5.78 21.85
C ASP A 337 -3.56 -6.10 22.03
N MET A 338 -3.02 -6.96 21.17
CA MET A 338 -1.58 -7.27 21.17
C MET A 338 -0.71 -6.10 20.71
N MET A 339 -1.17 -5.31 19.75
CA MET A 339 -0.44 -4.09 19.31
C MET A 339 -0.38 -3.06 20.43
N ASP A 340 -1.46 -2.91 21.21
CA ASP A 340 -1.49 -2.06 22.39
C ASP A 340 -0.51 -2.56 23.47
N ILE A 341 -0.41 -3.88 23.62
CA ILE A 341 0.59 -4.50 24.52
C ILE A 341 2.01 -4.18 24.03
N VAL A 342 2.30 -4.30 22.73
CA VAL A 342 3.61 -3.97 22.16
C VAL A 342 3.95 -2.49 22.33
N SER A 343 2.96 -1.61 22.18
CA SER A 343 3.14 -0.18 22.49
C SER A 343 3.51 0.01 23.96
N SER A 344 2.78 -0.67 24.85
CA SER A 344 3.04 -0.63 26.31
C SER A 344 4.42 -1.18 26.66
N ILE A 345 4.89 -2.22 25.97
CA ILE A 345 6.26 -2.73 26.14
C ILE A 345 7.29 -1.65 25.78
N THR A 346 7.06 -0.95 24.67
CA THR A 346 7.96 0.10 24.20
C THR A 346 8.04 1.25 25.22
N ASP A 347 6.90 1.69 25.73
CA ASP A 347 6.82 2.74 26.75
C ASP A 347 7.50 2.32 28.06
N ASN A 348 7.29 1.09 28.49
CA ASN A 348 7.93 0.59 29.69
C ASN A 348 9.46 0.39 29.50
N LYS A 349 9.91 -0.02 28.30
CA LYS A 349 11.35 -0.06 27.98
C LYS A 349 11.99 1.33 28.01
N MET A 350 11.30 2.35 27.53
CA MET A 350 11.79 3.73 27.64
C MET A 350 11.90 4.19 29.10
N LYS A 351 10.89 3.91 29.91
CA LYS A 351 10.96 4.21 31.36
C LYS A 351 12.08 3.45 32.07
N LEU A 352 12.24 2.17 31.72
CA LEU A 352 13.33 1.34 32.24
C LEU A 352 14.71 1.94 31.92
N ASN A 353 14.93 2.33 30.66
CA ASN A 353 16.19 2.94 30.25
C ASN A 353 16.45 4.27 30.97
N GLY A 354 15.43 5.09 31.14
CA GLY A 354 15.51 6.32 31.93
C GLY A 354 15.93 6.05 33.38
N ALA A 355 15.26 5.12 34.06
CA ALA A 355 15.58 4.74 35.43
C ALA A 355 17.01 4.16 35.56
N VAL A 356 17.44 3.32 34.62
CA VAL A 356 18.79 2.75 34.62
C VAL A 356 19.86 3.85 34.44
N SER A 357 19.62 4.82 33.57
CA SER A 357 20.53 5.97 33.38
C SER A 357 20.63 6.81 34.65
N GLU A 358 19.47 7.04 35.33
CA GLU A 358 19.44 7.77 36.59
C GLU A 358 20.21 7.06 37.72
N ILE A 359 20.06 5.74 37.86
CA ILE A 359 20.85 4.91 38.80
C ILE A 359 22.33 5.03 38.54
N SER A 360 22.76 4.94 37.28
CA SER A 360 24.16 5.03 36.89
C SER A 360 24.77 6.37 37.32
N SER A 361 24.04 7.45 37.08
CA SER A 361 24.49 8.80 37.43
C SER A 361 24.52 9.05 38.93
N LEU A 362 23.52 8.56 39.67
CA LEU A 362 23.47 8.63 41.14
C LEU A 362 24.62 7.82 41.76
N ASN A 363 24.97 6.66 41.21
CA ASN A 363 26.11 5.86 41.66
C ASN A 363 27.44 6.57 41.41
N SER A 364 27.58 7.22 40.27
CA SER A 364 28.77 8.04 39.96
C SER A 364 28.89 9.19 40.96
N TYR A 365 27.77 9.89 41.20
CA TYR A 365 27.71 10.97 42.16
C TYR A 365 28.01 10.51 43.60
N LYS A 366 27.45 9.38 44.05
CA LYS A 366 27.76 8.77 45.35
C LYS A 366 29.24 8.43 45.50
N LYS A 367 29.89 7.98 44.42
CA LYS A 367 31.32 7.73 44.38
C LYS A 367 32.08 9.03 44.58
N GLU A 368 31.70 10.11 43.90
CA GLU A 368 32.32 11.44 44.08
C GLU A 368 32.19 11.94 45.53
N LEU A 369 30.99 11.85 46.12
CA LEU A 369 30.78 12.23 47.54
C LEU A 369 31.63 11.41 48.51
N LYS A 370 31.78 10.10 48.28
CA LYS A 370 32.64 9.22 49.10
C LYS A 370 34.13 9.61 48.99
N ASP A 371 34.55 9.96 47.80
CA ASP A 371 35.94 10.40 47.59
C ASP A 371 36.19 11.80 48.19
N ASP A 372 35.18 12.66 48.16
CA ASP A 372 35.19 13.98 48.83
C ASP A 372 35.25 13.86 50.35
N VAL A 373 34.49 12.93 50.96
CA VAL A 373 34.60 12.64 52.40
C VAL A 373 35.97 12.15 52.76
N LYS A 374 36.63 11.36 51.91
CA LYS A 374 38.01 10.94 52.11
C LYS A 374 39.01 12.10 51.98
N LYS A 375 38.79 13.04 51.06
CA LYS A 375 39.63 14.25 50.90
C LYS A 375 39.45 15.19 52.08
N LEU A 376 38.23 15.42 52.55
CA LEU A 376 37.90 16.24 53.73
C LEU A 376 38.57 15.72 55.01
N ASN A 377 38.72 14.41 55.13
CA ASN A 377 39.51 13.83 56.22
C ASN A 377 41.01 14.05 56.08
N LYS A 378 41.48 14.56 54.95
CA LYS A 378 42.90 14.80 54.68
C LYS A 378 43.30 16.27 54.46
N GLU A 379 42.37 17.15 54.03
CA GLU A 379 42.71 18.53 53.64
C GLU A 379 41.65 19.52 54.07
N SER A 380 42.04 20.48 54.90
CA SER A 380 41.20 21.64 55.33
C SER A 380 41.48 22.83 54.41
N LYS A 381 41.03 22.87 53.15
CA LYS A 381 41.00 24.09 52.35
C LYS A 381 39.87 24.11 51.29
N PRO A 382 39.24 25.29 51.05
CA PRO A 382 38.07 25.45 50.16
C PRO A 382 38.55 25.72 48.71
N GLU A 383 38.32 24.80 47.82
CA GLU A 383 38.61 24.98 46.38
C GLU A 383 37.44 24.53 45.48
N ASP A 384 36.19 24.99 45.63
CA ASP A 384 35.22 24.42 44.71
C ASP A 384 33.99 25.29 44.30
N ASN A 385 34.14 26.62 44.20
CA ASN A 385 33.14 27.41 43.45
C ASN A 385 33.18 27.11 41.94
N THR A 386 34.37 26.77 41.42
CA THR A 386 34.57 26.46 39.99
C THR A 386 33.80 25.21 39.52
N LYS A 387 33.54 24.25 40.42
CA LYS A 387 32.82 23.02 40.09
C LYS A 387 31.29 23.25 39.94
N ILE A 388 30.74 24.14 40.77
CA ILE A 388 29.35 24.57 40.63
C ILE A 388 29.14 25.33 39.32
N ASP A 389 30.04 26.24 38.97
CA ASP A 389 29.97 27.04 37.77
C ASP A 389 30.01 26.14 36.52
N SER A 390 30.84 25.09 36.51
CA SER A 390 30.85 24.12 35.41
C SER A 390 29.57 23.31 35.28
N LEU A 391 28.97 22.89 36.40
CA LEU A 391 27.68 22.17 36.39
C LEU A 391 26.52 23.08 35.97
N VAL A 392 26.55 24.36 36.33
CA VAL A 392 25.56 25.35 35.89
C VAL A 392 25.65 25.61 34.39
N GLU A 393 26.85 25.69 33.82
CA GLU A 393 27.02 25.82 32.39
C GLU A 393 26.60 24.55 31.63
N GLU A 394 26.91 23.37 32.18
CA GLU A 394 26.41 22.10 31.63
C GLU A 394 24.86 22.04 31.63
N LYS A 395 24.25 22.46 32.75
CA LYS A 395 22.76 22.57 32.82
C LYS A 395 22.20 23.50 31.78
N LYS A 396 22.78 24.70 31.62
CA LYS A 396 22.33 25.67 30.60
C LYS A 396 22.40 25.12 29.18
N THR A 397 23.45 24.36 28.88
CA THR A 397 23.57 23.71 27.56
C THR A 397 22.50 22.65 27.35
N LEU A 398 22.18 21.85 28.36
CA LEU A 398 21.12 20.87 28.29
C LEU A 398 19.73 21.53 28.21
N GLU A 399 19.49 22.60 28.98
CA GLU A 399 18.24 23.38 28.90
C GLU A 399 18.04 24.00 27.52
N LYS A 400 19.12 24.51 26.90
CA LYS A 400 19.07 24.99 25.52
C LYS A 400 18.73 23.85 24.56
N ASN A 401 19.40 22.73 24.65
CA ASN A 401 19.12 21.56 23.82
C ASN A 401 17.69 21.06 24.00
N LEU A 402 17.17 21.08 25.23
CA LEU A 402 15.77 20.73 25.51
C LEU A 402 14.80 21.67 24.82
N ASN A 403 15.04 22.97 24.85
CA ASN A 403 14.22 23.97 24.18
C ASN A 403 14.22 23.76 22.65
N ASP A 404 15.39 23.51 22.07
CA ASP A 404 15.51 23.23 20.64
C ASP A 404 14.73 21.95 20.25
N LEU A 405 14.82 20.88 21.08
CA LEU A 405 14.07 19.65 20.88
C LEU A 405 12.54 19.82 21.03
N LEU A 406 12.11 20.70 21.95
CA LEU A 406 10.68 21.01 22.14
C LEU A 406 10.13 21.85 20.95
N GLU A 407 10.89 22.79 20.43
CA GLU A 407 10.54 23.56 19.23
C GLU A 407 10.43 22.64 18.01
N ASP A 408 11.39 21.71 17.85
CA ASP A 408 11.33 20.68 16.84
C ASP A 408 10.09 19.80 16.97
N LYS A 409 9.72 19.41 18.21
CA LYS A 409 8.51 18.63 18.49
C LYS A 409 7.25 19.34 18.05
N GLU A 410 7.10 20.62 18.35
CA GLU A 410 5.96 21.43 17.93
C GLU A 410 5.88 21.53 16.41
N THR A 411 7.03 21.77 15.76
CA THR A 411 7.13 21.84 14.30
C THR A 411 6.75 20.49 13.67
N MET A 412 7.29 19.38 14.19
CA MET A 412 6.95 18.05 13.71
C MET A 412 5.48 17.69 13.94
N HIS A 413 4.89 18.14 15.06
CA HIS A 413 3.46 17.96 15.32
C HIS A 413 2.60 18.70 14.31
N ALA A 414 2.92 19.97 14.01
CA ALA A 414 2.23 20.76 12.99
C ALA A 414 2.34 20.09 11.59
N LEU A 415 3.55 19.63 11.23
CA LEU A 415 3.77 18.87 10.00
C LEU A 415 2.97 17.56 9.96
N SER A 416 2.88 16.86 11.08
CA SER A 416 2.09 15.62 11.18
C SER A 416 0.61 15.85 10.88
N ILE A 417 0.03 16.96 11.36
CA ILE A 417 -1.36 17.34 11.04
C ILE A 417 -1.52 17.61 9.54
N LEU A 418 -0.56 18.32 8.94
CA LEU A 418 -0.58 18.64 7.52
C LEU A 418 -0.43 17.40 6.62
N LEU A 419 0.37 16.43 7.03
CA LEU A 419 0.65 15.22 6.26
C LEU A 419 -0.39 14.10 6.44
N LYS A 420 -1.33 14.23 7.39
CA LYS A 420 -2.48 13.32 7.52
C LYS A 420 -3.35 13.36 6.26
N ASP A 421 -4.14 12.32 6.09
CA ASP A 421 -5.06 12.19 4.94
C ASP A 421 -6.08 13.33 4.85
N SER A 422 -6.46 13.91 5.98
CA SER A 422 -7.31 15.11 6.07
C SER A 422 -6.58 16.44 5.85
N GLY A 423 -5.27 16.44 5.74
CA GLY A 423 -4.43 17.63 5.59
C GLY A 423 -4.22 18.04 4.13
N ILE A 424 -2.96 18.17 3.74
CA ILE A 424 -2.54 18.64 2.41
C ILE A 424 -3.10 17.75 1.29
N LYS A 425 -3.10 16.42 1.48
CA LYS A 425 -3.64 15.50 0.48
C LYS A 425 -5.12 15.79 0.19
N ALA A 426 -5.94 15.93 1.23
CA ALA A 426 -7.35 16.28 1.07
C ALA A 426 -7.54 17.61 0.36
N LYS A 427 -6.73 18.62 0.70
CA LYS A 427 -6.79 19.94 0.06
C LYS A 427 -6.44 19.88 -1.42
N ILE A 428 -5.43 19.09 -1.79
CA ILE A 428 -5.08 18.89 -3.21
C ILE A 428 -6.20 18.13 -3.91
N ILE A 429 -6.69 17.03 -3.35
CA ILE A 429 -7.79 16.24 -3.92
C ILE A 429 -9.01 17.14 -4.16
N LYS A 430 -9.39 17.96 -3.18
CA LYS A 430 -10.50 18.92 -3.30
C LYS A 430 -10.37 19.86 -4.49
N GLN A 431 -9.17 20.31 -4.82
CA GLN A 431 -8.92 21.16 -5.99
C GLN A 431 -9.09 20.40 -7.32
N TYR A 432 -8.83 19.09 -7.33
CA TYR A 432 -8.96 18.26 -8.54
C TYR A 432 -10.35 17.70 -8.75
N ILE A 433 -11.16 17.53 -7.71
CA ILE A 433 -12.53 16.99 -7.82
C ILE A 433 -13.38 17.75 -8.86
N PRO A 434 -13.43 19.09 -8.91
CA PRO A 434 -14.18 19.81 -9.94
C PRO A 434 -13.65 19.53 -11.36
N ILE A 435 -12.34 19.39 -11.51
CA ILE A 435 -11.70 19.08 -12.80
C ILE A 435 -12.06 17.66 -13.23
N ILE A 436 -11.99 16.72 -12.30
CA ILE A 436 -12.38 15.31 -12.50
C ILE A 436 -13.85 15.24 -12.94
N ASN A 437 -14.75 15.86 -12.18
CA ASN A 437 -16.17 15.90 -12.49
C ASN A 437 -16.47 16.52 -13.86
N LYS A 438 -15.79 17.61 -14.17
CA LYS A 438 -15.91 18.25 -15.50
C LYS A 438 -15.45 17.35 -16.62
N LEU A 439 -14.33 16.63 -16.44
CA LEU A 439 -13.81 15.72 -17.44
C LEU A 439 -14.72 14.50 -17.62
N ILE A 440 -15.17 13.88 -16.52
CA ILE A 440 -16.09 12.73 -16.60
C ILE A 440 -17.36 13.14 -17.38
N ASN A 441 -17.99 14.25 -17.01
CA ASN A 441 -19.22 14.71 -17.69
C ASN A 441 -18.96 15.09 -19.16
N LYS A 442 -17.78 15.66 -19.48
CA LYS A 442 -17.37 15.89 -20.87
C LYS A 442 -17.29 14.60 -21.66
N TYR A 443 -16.68 13.55 -21.12
CA TYR A 443 -16.57 12.28 -21.80
C TYR A 443 -17.91 11.54 -21.88
N LEU A 444 -18.76 11.61 -20.86
CA LEU A 444 -20.11 11.05 -20.88
C LEU A 444 -20.95 11.73 -21.98
N SER A 445 -20.91 13.06 -22.06
CA SER A 445 -21.62 13.80 -23.10
C SER A 445 -21.10 13.47 -24.51
N ALA A 446 -19.79 13.25 -24.67
CA ALA A 446 -19.19 12.85 -25.94
C ALA A 446 -19.59 11.42 -26.38
N MET A 447 -20.09 10.59 -25.44
CA MET A 447 -20.65 9.25 -25.70
C MET A 447 -22.18 9.26 -25.74
N ASP A 448 -22.81 10.41 -25.97
CA ASP A 448 -24.28 10.60 -25.96
C ASP A 448 -24.96 10.09 -24.68
N PHE A 449 -24.25 10.11 -23.58
CA PHE A 449 -24.77 9.73 -22.28
C PHE A 449 -24.88 10.96 -21.36
N PHE A 450 -26.06 11.54 -21.37
CA PHE A 450 -26.36 12.83 -20.76
C PHE A 450 -26.84 12.67 -19.31
N VAL A 451 -25.94 12.37 -18.43
CA VAL A 451 -26.15 12.39 -16.98
C VAL A 451 -25.19 13.41 -16.35
N GLN A 452 -25.53 13.87 -15.16
CA GLN A 452 -24.64 14.66 -14.34
C GLN A 452 -23.99 13.73 -13.31
N PHE A 453 -22.71 13.44 -13.52
CA PHE A 453 -21.89 12.63 -12.63
C PHE A 453 -21.09 13.54 -11.71
N GLU A 454 -21.14 13.30 -10.41
CA GLU A 454 -20.41 14.01 -9.39
C GLU A 454 -19.72 13.03 -8.44
N LEU A 455 -18.43 13.21 -8.24
CA LEU A 455 -17.67 12.59 -7.15
C LEU A 455 -17.47 13.64 -6.05
N ASN A 456 -17.65 13.23 -4.81
CA ASN A 456 -17.32 14.04 -3.64
C ASN A 456 -15.85 13.82 -3.19
N GLU A 457 -15.43 14.48 -2.12
CA GLU A 457 -14.08 14.38 -1.56
C GLU A 457 -13.77 12.99 -0.95
N GLN A 458 -14.79 12.21 -0.64
CA GLN A 458 -14.73 10.82 -0.17
C GLN A 458 -14.74 9.80 -1.32
N PHE A 459 -14.86 10.30 -2.56
CA PHE A 459 -15.00 9.50 -3.79
C PHE A 459 -16.27 8.68 -3.87
N ASP A 460 -17.35 9.14 -3.20
CA ASP A 460 -18.67 8.62 -3.39
C ASP A 460 -19.32 9.32 -4.57
N GLU A 461 -20.03 8.56 -5.39
CA GLU A 461 -20.67 9.08 -6.57
C GLU A 461 -22.10 9.53 -6.30
N THR A 462 -22.51 10.56 -7.03
CA THR A 462 -23.89 10.97 -7.19
C THR A 462 -24.13 11.16 -8.68
N ILE A 463 -25.07 10.40 -9.25
CA ILE A 463 -25.40 10.47 -10.67
C ILE A 463 -26.85 10.95 -10.81
N LYS A 464 -27.05 12.07 -11.49
CA LYS A 464 -28.38 12.65 -11.71
C LYS A 464 -28.78 12.56 -13.17
N SER A 465 -29.98 12.11 -13.44
CA SER A 465 -30.58 12.16 -14.79
C SER A 465 -31.00 13.58 -15.16
N ARG A 466 -31.40 13.79 -16.42
CA ARG A 466 -31.99 15.05 -16.88
C ARG A 466 -33.23 15.47 -16.09
N TYR A 467 -33.97 14.52 -15.53
CA TYR A 467 -35.19 14.75 -14.73
C TYR A 467 -34.92 14.88 -13.23
N ARG A 468 -33.64 15.03 -12.80
CA ARG A 468 -33.18 15.17 -11.42
C ARG A 468 -33.29 13.92 -10.53
N ASP A 469 -33.65 12.77 -11.09
CA ASP A 469 -33.59 11.52 -10.35
C ASP A 469 -32.12 11.16 -10.04
N THR A 470 -31.89 10.72 -8.80
CA THR A 470 -30.55 10.34 -8.34
C THR A 470 -30.40 8.82 -8.42
N PHE A 471 -29.35 8.37 -9.07
CA PHE A 471 -29.04 6.97 -9.26
C PHE A 471 -27.67 6.65 -8.62
N SER A 472 -27.51 5.40 -8.22
CA SER A 472 -26.19 4.85 -7.91
C SER A 472 -25.61 4.17 -9.16
N TYR A 473 -24.29 4.00 -9.21
CA TYR A 473 -23.62 3.28 -10.30
C TYR A 473 -24.22 1.88 -10.54
N SER A 474 -24.65 1.20 -9.48
CA SER A 474 -25.25 -0.14 -9.58
C SER A 474 -26.58 -0.18 -10.32
N SER A 475 -27.31 0.94 -10.40
CA SER A 475 -28.65 1.02 -11.01
C SER A 475 -28.61 1.06 -12.54
N PHE A 476 -27.45 1.27 -13.14
CA PHE A 476 -27.29 1.38 -14.59
C PHE A 476 -27.17 0.03 -15.29
N SER A 477 -27.61 -0.03 -16.53
CA SER A 477 -27.40 -1.17 -17.43
C SER A 477 -25.89 -1.38 -17.68
N GLU A 478 -25.50 -2.56 -18.13
CA GLU A 478 -24.07 -2.85 -18.40
C GLU A 478 -23.49 -1.93 -19.49
N GLY A 479 -24.26 -1.55 -20.51
CA GLY A 479 -23.84 -0.60 -21.53
C GLY A 479 -23.62 0.81 -20.99
N GLU A 480 -24.47 1.28 -20.09
CA GLU A 480 -24.33 2.57 -19.40
C GLU A 480 -23.15 2.56 -18.43
N LYS A 481 -23.01 1.48 -17.64
CA LYS A 481 -21.84 1.27 -16.78
C LYS A 481 -20.54 1.30 -17.58
N MET A 482 -20.53 0.70 -18.77
CA MET A 482 -19.34 0.73 -19.64
C MET A 482 -19.01 2.16 -20.07
N ARG A 483 -20.00 2.99 -20.44
CA ARG A 483 -19.78 4.41 -20.77
C ARG A 483 -19.23 5.19 -19.57
N ILE A 484 -19.75 4.95 -18.37
CA ILE A 484 -19.24 5.55 -17.13
C ILE A 484 -17.79 5.12 -16.89
N ASN A 485 -17.47 3.83 -17.01
CA ASN A 485 -16.12 3.30 -16.82
C ASN A 485 -15.12 3.87 -17.83
N LEU A 486 -15.54 4.01 -19.08
CA LEU A 486 -14.76 4.67 -20.13
C LEU A 486 -14.50 6.15 -19.82
N ALA A 487 -15.54 6.88 -19.42
CA ALA A 487 -15.41 8.28 -19.05
C ALA A 487 -14.43 8.45 -17.87
N ILE A 488 -14.51 7.58 -16.88
CA ILE A 488 -13.60 7.55 -15.74
C ILE A 488 -12.17 7.22 -16.19
N LEU A 489 -11.96 6.18 -17.00
CA LEU A 489 -10.65 5.81 -17.53
C LEU A 489 -9.98 6.96 -18.29
N PHE A 490 -10.72 7.59 -19.22
CA PHE A 490 -10.18 8.74 -19.96
C PHE A 490 -9.91 9.94 -19.05
N THR A 491 -10.74 10.14 -18.03
CA THR A 491 -10.50 11.18 -17.01
C THR A 491 -9.22 10.91 -16.26
N TRP A 492 -8.99 9.66 -15.79
CA TRP A 492 -7.77 9.29 -15.10
C TRP A 492 -6.52 9.52 -15.96
N ARG A 493 -6.58 9.14 -17.23
CA ARG A 493 -5.48 9.40 -18.17
C ARG A 493 -5.24 10.89 -18.39
N ALA A 494 -6.30 11.68 -18.53
CA ALA A 494 -6.19 13.13 -18.69
C ALA A 494 -5.61 13.80 -17.43
N VAL A 495 -6.06 13.41 -16.25
CA VAL A 495 -5.54 13.91 -14.96
C VAL A 495 -4.08 13.51 -14.76
N ALA A 496 -3.74 12.26 -15.06
CA ALA A 496 -2.35 11.78 -14.99
C ALA A 496 -1.43 12.55 -15.95
N LYS A 497 -1.89 12.85 -17.16
CA LYS A 497 -1.15 13.68 -18.13
C LYS A 497 -0.96 15.11 -17.64
N LEU A 498 -2.00 15.73 -17.05
CA LEU A 498 -1.94 17.07 -16.47
C LEU A 498 -0.92 17.16 -15.32
N ARG A 499 -0.81 16.12 -14.53
CA ARG A 499 0.14 16.07 -13.39
C ARG A 499 1.53 15.57 -13.78
N ASN A 500 1.76 15.16 -15.03
CA ASN A 500 2.97 14.43 -15.45
C ASN A 500 3.29 13.22 -14.55
N SER A 501 2.26 12.62 -13.96
CA SER A 501 2.39 11.47 -13.06
C SER A 501 2.44 10.16 -13.87
N ILE A 502 1.42 9.34 -13.75
CA ILE A 502 1.31 8.04 -14.40
C ILE A 502 0.89 8.24 -15.86
N ASN A 503 1.84 8.53 -16.74
CA ASN A 503 1.55 8.65 -18.17
C ASN A 503 2.23 7.52 -18.94
N THR A 504 1.41 6.69 -19.62
CA THR A 504 1.87 5.56 -20.42
C THR A 504 1.40 5.71 -21.86
N ASN A 505 2.19 5.17 -22.79
CA ASN A 505 1.80 5.14 -24.20
C ASN A 505 0.81 4.04 -24.57
N ILE A 506 0.39 3.18 -23.64
CA ILE A 506 -0.51 2.07 -23.95
C ILE A 506 -1.87 2.22 -23.27
N LEU A 507 -2.88 1.70 -23.95
CA LEU A 507 -4.24 1.51 -23.45
C LEU A 507 -4.76 0.18 -23.99
N ILE A 508 -5.25 -0.69 -23.13
CA ILE A 508 -5.73 -2.01 -23.53
C ILE A 508 -7.18 -2.16 -23.12
N MET A 509 -8.02 -2.53 -24.07
CA MET A 509 -9.46 -2.74 -23.88
C MET A 509 -9.80 -4.17 -24.22
N ASP A 510 -10.28 -4.92 -23.24
CA ASP A 510 -10.61 -6.34 -23.38
C ASP A 510 -12.13 -6.54 -23.44
N GLU A 511 -12.62 -7.00 -24.58
CA GLU A 511 -14.04 -7.32 -24.84
C GLU A 511 -15.03 -6.15 -24.61
N VAL A 512 -14.55 -4.91 -24.64
CA VAL A 512 -15.39 -3.71 -24.44
C VAL A 512 -16.45 -3.57 -25.53
N PHE A 513 -16.17 -4.02 -26.74
CA PHE A 513 -17.07 -3.95 -27.90
C PHE A 513 -18.01 -5.14 -28.03
N ASP A 514 -17.76 -6.22 -27.29
CA ASP A 514 -18.42 -7.49 -27.58
C ASP A 514 -19.81 -7.59 -26.96
N SER A 515 -20.04 -6.98 -25.80
CA SER A 515 -21.27 -7.13 -25.03
C SER A 515 -22.06 -5.84 -24.77
N SER A 516 -21.42 -4.65 -24.90
CA SER A 516 -21.96 -3.45 -24.28
C SER A 516 -22.24 -2.28 -25.22
N LEU A 517 -21.80 -2.36 -26.47
CA LEU A 517 -21.98 -1.30 -27.45
C LEU A 517 -22.70 -1.82 -28.69
N ASP A 518 -23.72 -1.09 -29.13
CA ASP A 518 -24.37 -1.25 -30.43
C ASP A 518 -23.49 -0.67 -31.56
N SER A 519 -23.91 -0.80 -32.81
CA SER A 519 -23.15 -0.33 -33.97
C SER A 519 -22.89 1.18 -33.91
N ASN A 520 -23.89 1.98 -33.49
CA ASN A 520 -23.76 3.43 -33.37
C ASN A 520 -22.82 3.81 -32.21
N GLY A 521 -22.96 3.16 -31.04
CA GLY A 521 -22.08 3.34 -29.90
C GLY A 521 -20.64 2.97 -30.19
N THR A 522 -20.42 1.95 -31.04
CA THR A 522 -19.09 1.57 -31.52
C THR A 522 -18.45 2.65 -32.40
N GLU A 523 -19.21 3.28 -33.31
CA GLU A 523 -18.70 4.36 -34.17
C GLU A 523 -18.37 5.62 -33.37
N GLU A 524 -19.26 6.05 -32.50
CA GLU A 524 -19.03 7.21 -31.64
C GLU A 524 -17.83 6.98 -30.71
N PHE A 525 -17.71 5.78 -30.16
CA PHE A 525 -16.56 5.42 -29.35
C PHE A 525 -15.25 5.46 -30.16
N MET A 526 -15.25 4.95 -31.38
CA MET A 526 -14.04 5.01 -32.26
C MET A 526 -13.64 6.44 -32.59
N LYS A 527 -14.62 7.35 -32.81
CA LYS A 527 -14.34 8.79 -32.99
C LYS A 527 -13.68 9.40 -31.74
N ILE A 528 -14.19 9.07 -30.57
CA ILE A 528 -13.63 9.54 -29.30
C ILE A 528 -12.22 8.99 -29.11
N LEU A 529 -12.03 7.69 -29.35
CA LEU A 529 -10.76 7.03 -29.24
C LEU A 529 -9.70 7.71 -30.13
N ASN A 530 -10.00 7.91 -31.38
CA ASN A 530 -9.09 8.53 -32.34
C ASN A 530 -8.72 9.99 -31.98
N ASN A 531 -9.64 10.71 -31.33
CA ASN A 531 -9.39 12.08 -30.88
C ASN A 531 -8.58 12.17 -29.57
N LEU A 532 -8.76 11.19 -28.67
CA LEU A 532 -8.16 11.22 -27.34
C LEU A 532 -6.82 10.50 -27.24
N THR A 533 -6.51 9.62 -28.19
CA THR A 533 -5.35 8.72 -28.12
C THR A 533 -4.22 9.06 -29.07
N LYS A 534 -4.14 10.29 -29.58
CA LYS A 534 -3.07 10.70 -30.54
C LYS A 534 -1.64 10.36 -30.11
N ASP A 535 -1.40 10.28 -28.79
CA ASP A 535 -0.10 9.91 -28.18
C ASP A 535 -0.15 8.54 -27.48
N THR A 536 -1.14 7.69 -27.81
CA THR A 536 -1.38 6.42 -27.09
C THR A 536 -1.56 5.29 -28.11
N ASN A 537 -0.86 4.19 -27.89
CA ASN A 537 -1.06 2.95 -28.63
C ASN A 537 -2.21 2.17 -27.98
N THR A 538 -3.33 2.11 -28.66
CA THR A 538 -4.54 1.46 -28.13
C THR A 538 -4.69 0.05 -28.70
N PHE A 539 -4.76 -0.91 -27.80
CA PHE A 539 -5.00 -2.32 -28.11
C PHE A 539 -6.42 -2.69 -27.75
N ILE A 540 -7.15 -3.22 -28.70
CA ILE A 540 -8.53 -3.67 -28.51
C ILE A 540 -8.59 -5.16 -28.74
N ILE A 541 -9.01 -5.89 -27.72
CA ILE A 541 -9.24 -7.32 -27.81
C ILE A 541 -10.74 -7.52 -28.05
N SER A 542 -11.11 -8.19 -29.12
CA SER A 542 -12.51 -8.42 -29.47
C SER A 542 -12.72 -9.76 -30.18
N HIS A 543 -13.94 -10.26 -30.06
CA HIS A 543 -14.45 -11.39 -30.84
C HIS A 543 -15.18 -10.98 -32.10
N LYS A 544 -15.60 -9.71 -32.22
CA LYS A 544 -16.35 -9.15 -33.37
C LYS A 544 -15.40 -8.77 -34.50
N THR A 545 -14.82 -9.76 -35.18
CA THR A 545 -13.85 -9.56 -36.25
C THR A 545 -14.40 -8.77 -37.41
N ASP A 546 -15.63 -9.14 -37.89
CA ASP A 546 -16.17 -8.66 -39.14
C ASP A 546 -16.56 -7.17 -39.13
N GLN A 547 -16.88 -6.62 -37.96
CA GLN A 547 -17.30 -5.23 -37.78
C GLN A 547 -16.15 -4.27 -37.48
N LEU A 548 -15.01 -4.80 -37.03
CA LEU A 548 -13.90 -4.00 -36.49
C LEU A 548 -12.65 -4.03 -37.38
N TYR A 549 -12.49 -5.02 -38.27
CA TYR A 549 -11.25 -5.27 -38.99
C TYR A 549 -10.74 -4.06 -39.76
N ASP A 550 -11.65 -3.39 -40.49
CA ASP A 550 -11.31 -2.25 -41.35
C ASP A 550 -11.12 -0.92 -40.58
N LYS A 551 -11.43 -0.91 -39.30
CA LYS A 551 -11.36 0.30 -38.48
C LYS A 551 -10.01 0.49 -37.76
N PHE A 552 -9.10 -0.49 -37.86
CA PHE A 552 -7.81 -0.49 -37.15
C PHE A 552 -6.63 -0.47 -38.10
N LYS A 553 -5.57 0.27 -37.71
CA LYS A 553 -4.34 0.38 -38.47
C LYS A 553 -3.51 -0.90 -38.46
N ASN A 554 -3.65 -1.70 -37.41
CA ASN A 554 -2.91 -2.94 -37.23
C ASN A 554 -3.82 -4.02 -36.64
N VAL A 555 -3.64 -5.25 -37.09
CA VAL A 555 -4.42 -6.40 -36.59
C VAL A 555 -3.46 -7.51 -36.20
N ILE A 556 -3.59 -8.00 -35.00
CA ILE A 556 -2.86 -9.15 -34.46
C ILE A 556 -3.84 -10.30 -34.31
N LYS A 557 -3.63 -11.36 -35.04
CA LYS A 557 -4.49 -12.53 -34.98
C LYS A 557 -3.85 -13.65 -34.17
N PHE A 558 -4.51 -14.02 -33.08
CA PHE A 558 -4.15 -15.18 -32.28
C PHE A 558 -4.82 -16.44 -32.81
N LYS A 559 -4.05 -17.48 -32.94
CA LYS A 559 -4.52 -18.79 -33.36
C LYS A 559 -4.02 -19.87 -32.40
N LYS A 560 -4.84 -20.84 -32.16
CA LYS A 560 -4.45 -22.02 -31.39
C LYS A 560 -4.10 -23.14 -32.35
N HIS A 561 -2.83 -23.51 -32.39
CA HIS A 561 -2.37 -24.68 -33.15
C HIS A 561 -2.13 -25.84 -32.18
N LYS A 562 -2.93 -26.90 -32.31
CA LYS A 562 -2.95 -28.03 -31.37
C LYS A 562 -3.23 -27.53 -29.95
N ASN A 563 -2.21 -27.50 -29.08
CA ASN A 563 -2.33 -27.15 -27.68
C ASN A 563 -1.73 -25.78 -27.33
N PHE A 564 -1.12 -25.09 -28.31
CA PHE A 564 -0.40 -23.84 -28.06
C PHE A 564 -0.99 -22.68 -28.85
N SER A 565 -1.06 -21.54 -28.18
CA SER A 565 -1.43 -20.27 -28.80
C SER A 565 -0.23 -19.59 -29.44
N SER A 566 -0.41 -19.03 -30.60
CA SER A 566 0.61 -18.26 -31.33
C SER A 566 -0.04 -17.10 -32.08
N ILE A 567 0.74 -16.11 -32.45
CA ILE A 567 0.34 -15.05 -33.37
C ILE A 567 0.45 -15.61 -34.79
N GLU A 568 -0.59 -15.42 -35.60
CA GLU A 568 -0.58 -15.72 -37.02
C GLU A 568 0.28 -14.67 -37.71
N SER A 569 1.38 -15.09 -38.37
CA SER A 569 2.30 -14.24 -39.11
C SER A 569 1.67 -13.75 -40.42
#